data_52b8c013f3b7b1706405fba69694cf36
#
_entry.id   52b8c013f3b7b1706405fba69694cf36
#
_cell.length_a   1.000
_cell.length_b   1.000
_cell.length_c   1.000
_cell.angle_alpha   90.00
_cell.angle_beta   90.00
_cell.angle_gamma   90.00
#
_symmetry.space_group_name_H-M   'P 1'
#
loop_
_entity.id
_entity.type
_entity.pdbx_description
1 polymer ?
#
loop_
_entity_poly.entity_id
_entity_poly.type
_entity_poly.pdbx_seq_one_letter_code
_entity_poly.pdbx_strand_id
1 'polypeptide(L)'
;MSGSKDYDGFGKDTQVAALCWRLRKTGKIQILLITSRNTGRWIPPKGWPIDGKKPHEAAAIEAFEEAGVEGKAAAEPLGFYKYFRDPDYDFKRSSEAFIYPLRVKGFAKSFKERGERKVRWFSQKQAAQRVREAGLKRIIRAFDPDDL
;
A
#
# COMPACT_ATOMS: atom_id res chain seq x y z
N MET A 1 8.27 -24.43 -6.55
CA MET A 1 8.46 -23.00 -6.48
C MET A 1 7.74 -22.43 -5.29
N SER A 2 8.47 -21.67 -4.51
CA SER A 2 7.91 -21.06 -3.33
C SER A 2 6.81 -20.08 -3.71
N GLY A 3 5.74 -20.09 -2.96
CA GLY A 3 4.71 -19.08 -3.03
C GLY A 3 3.82 -19.10 -4.26
N SER A 4 3.91 -20.12 -5.11
CA SER A 4 3.13 -20.14 -6.33
C SER A 4 1.62 -20.02 -6.09
N LYS A 5 1.09 -20.67 -5.06
CA LYS A 5 -0.33 -20.58 -4.72
C LYS A 5 -0.71 -19.23 -4.11
N ASP A 6 0.19 -18.67 -3.29
CA ASP A 6 -0.07 -17.40 -2.60
C ASP A 6 -0.08 -16.23 -3.57
N TYR A 7 0.58 -16.37 -4.71
CA TYR A 7 0.69 -15.33 -5.73
C TYR A 7 -0.13 -15.66 -6.98
N ASP A 8 -1.16 -16.47 -6.83
CA ASP A 8 -2.10 -16.73 -7.93
C ASP A 8 -2.73 -15.41 -8.39
N GLY A 9 -2.78 -15.21 -9.70
CA GLY A 9 -3.25 -13.96 -10.28
C GLY A 9 -2.18 -12.89 -10.43
N PHE A 10 -0.98 -13.12 -9.87
CA PHE A 10 0.13 -12.17 -10.04
C PHE A 10 0.83 -12.43 -11.36
N GLY A 11 0.97 -11.36 -12.13
CA GLY A 11 1.81 -11.36 -13.31
C GLY A 11 3.19 -10.82 -12.98
N LYS A 12 4.01 -10.77 -14.02
CA LYS A 12 5.39 -10.29 -13.96
C LYS A 12 5.49 -8.84 -13.44
N ASP A 13 4.50 -8.01 -13.71
CA ASP A 13 4.47 -6.61 -13.32
C ASP A 13 3.48 -6.34 -12.18
N THR A 14 3.17 -7.37 -11.38
CA THR A 14 2.24 -7.23 -10.26
C THR A 14 3.01 -7.02 -8.95
N GLN A 15 2.59 -5.99 -8.22
CA GLN A 15 3.19 -5.65 -6.92
C GLN A 15 2.21 -5.88 -5.79
N VAL A 16 2.71 -5.78 -4.57
CA VAL A 16 1.90 -5.78 -3.34
C VAL A 16 1.93 -4.37 -2.75
N ALA A 17 0.82 -3.95 -2.16
CA ALA A 17 0.70 -2.66 -1.51
C ALA A 17 0.00 -2.81 -0.17
N ALA A 18 0.25 -1.88 0.75
CA ALA A 18 -0.38 -1.87 2.06
C ALA A 18 -1.27 -0.64 2.20
N LEU A 19 -2.55 -0.85 2.52
CA LEU A 19 -3.42 0.23 2.95
C LEU A 19 -3.28 0.35 4.47
N CYS A 20 -2.40 1.23 4.89
CA CYS A 20 -2.09 1.44 6.29
C CYS A 20 -3.14 2.35 6.91
N TRP A 21 -3.84 1.87 7.94
CA TRP A 21 -4.96 2.59 8.53
C TRP A 21 -4.93 2.55 10.04
N ARG A 22 -5.62 3.50 10.63
CA ARG A 22 -5.88 3.54 12.07
C ARG A 22 -7.23 4.23 12.31
N LEU A 23 -7.77 4.02 13.48
CA LEU A 23 -8.95 4.77 13.94
C LEU A 23 -8.50 5.87 14.88
N ARG A 24 -9.09 7.07 14.73
CA ARG A 24 -8.96 8.13 15.72
C ARG A 24 -9.89 7.84 16.89
N LYS A 25 -9.70 8.54 18.00
CA LYS A 25 -10.60 8.44 19.17
C LYS A 25 -12.05 8.71 18.82
N THR A 26 -12.29 9.51 17.78
CA THR A 26 -13.63 9.81 17.27
C THR A 26 -14.25 8.66 16.47
N GLY A 27 -13.50 7.59 16.21
CA GLY A 27 -13.92 6.50 15.34
C GLY A 27 -13.67 6.73 13.86
N LYS A 28 -13.15 7.90 13.49
CA LYS A 28 -12.86 8.22 12.09
C LYS A 28 -11.59 7.51 11.61
N ILE A 29 -11.64 7.03 10.38
CA ILE A 29 -10.54 6.33 9.74
C ILE A 29 -9.50 7.33 9.24
N GLN A 30 -8.23 7.01 9.49
CA GLN A 30 -7.11 7.70 8.86
C GLN A 30 -6.31 6.70 8.04
N ILE A 31 -5.85 7.16 6.89
CA ILE A 31 -5.03 6.39 5.95
C ILE A 31 -3.66 7.05 5.87
N LEU A 32 -2.62 6.24 5.95
CA LEU A 32 -1.25 6.72 5.82
C LEU A 32 -0.80 6.61 4.38
N LEU A 33 -0.28 7.70 3.85
CA LEU A 33 0.35 7.72 2.53
C LEU A 33 1.78 8.21 2.66
N ILE A 34 2.58 7.84 1.67
CA ILE A 34 3.97 8.28 1.57
C ILE A 34 4.17 8.94 0.21
N THR A 35 5.26 9.70 0.06
CA THR A 35 5.60 10.27 -1.25
C THR A 35 6.47 9.31 -2.04
N SER A 36 6.22 9.21 -3.34
CA SER A 36 7.12 8.47 -4.23
C SER A 36 8.46 9.21 -4.32
N ARG A 37 9.55 8.48 -4.35
CA ARG A 37 10.89 9.09 -4.38
C ARG A 37 11.18 9.86 -5.67
N ASN A 38 10.57 9.42 -6.77
CA ASN A 38 10.85 10.03 -8.08
C ASN A 38 9.99 11.26 -8.36
N THR A 39 8.71 11.22 -8.00
CA THR A 39 7.75 12.27 -8.38
C THR A 39 7.20 13.05 -7.19
N GLY A 40 7.40 12.56 -5.97
CA GLY A 40 6.84 13.20 -4.78
C GLY A 40 5.33 13.10 -4.65
N ARG A 41 4.66 12.31 -5.47
CA ARG A 41 3.22 12.14 -5.37
C ARG A 41 2.85 11.14 -4.27
N TRP A 42 1.64 11.28 -3.75
CA TRP A 42 1.17 10.44 -2.64
C TRP A 42 0.77 9.06 -3.12
N ILE A 43 1.31 8.04 -2.45
CA ILE A 43 1.08 6.63 -2.78
C ILE A 43 1.01 5.81 -1.49
N PRO A 44 0.37 4.63 -1.51
CA PRO A 44 0.55 3.67 -0.43
C PRO A 44 1.94 3.02 -0.52
N PRO A 45 2.50 2.52 0.59
CA PRO A 45 3.69 1.69 0.51
C PRO A 45 3.45 0.49 -0.39
N LYS A 46 4.43 0.16 -1.23
CA LYS A 46 4.31 -0.97 -2.16
C LYS A 46 5.66 -1.47 -2.62
N GLY A 47 5.68 -2.70 -3.09
CA GLY A 47 6.89 -3.29 -3.64
C GLY A 47 6.61 -4.62 -4.33
N TRP A 48 7.67 -5.32 -4.64
CA TRP A 48 7.58 -6.59 -5.35
C TRP A 48 7.28 -7.74 -4.41
N PRO A 49 6.69 -8.84 -4.92
CA PRO A 49 6.57 -10.07 -4.15
C PRO A 49 7.92 -10.51 -3.59
N ILE A 50 7.92 -11.11 -2.41
CA ILE A 50 9.12 -11.54 -1.72
C ILE A 50 9.08 -13.06 -1.59
N ASP A 51 10.14 -13.72 -2.05
CA ASP A 51 10.27 -15.18 -1.95
C ASP A 51 10.10 -15.65 -0.50
N GLY A 52 9.30 -16.68 -0.32
CA GLY A 52 9.05 -17.27 0.99
C GLY A 52 8.06 -16.49 1.84
N LYS A 53 7.50 -15.39 1.33
CA LYS A 53 6.51 -14.58 2.04
C LYS A 53 5.19 -14.58 1.29
N LYS A 54 4.09 -14.62 2.05
CA LYS A 54 2.77 -14.44 1.48
C LYS A 54 2.58 -12.99 1.03
N PRO A 55 1.66 -12.71 0.10
CA PRO A 55 1.49 -11.34 -0.40
C PRO A 55 1.25 -10.29 0.68
N HIS A 56 0.39 -10.58 1.66
CA HIS A 56 0.12 -9.63 2.74
C HIS A 56 1.33 -9.44 3.65
N GLU A 57 2.15 -10.48 3.83
CA GLU A 57 3.40 -10.36 4.58
C GLU A 57 4.40 -9.49 3.85
N ALA A 58 4.51 -9.67 2.53
CA ALA A 58 5.37 -8.82 1.69
C ALA A 58 4.92 -7.36 1.75
N ALA A 59 3.60 -7.10 1.70
CA ALA A 59 3.06 -5.75 1.84
C ALA A 59 3.43 -5.12 3.18
N ALA A 60 3.36 -5.89 4.27
CA ALA A 60 3.74 -5.40 5.59
C ALA A 60 5.24 -5.08 5.68
N ILE A 61 6.07 -5.89 5.03
CA ILE A 61 7.51 -5.65 4.97
C ILE A 61 7.80 -4.34 4.22
N GLU A 62 7.12 -4.11 3.10
CA GLU A 62 7.28 -2.86 2.34
C GLU A 62 6.83 -1.65 3.15
N ALA A 63 5.74 -1.75 3.88
CA ALA A 63 5.27 -0.67 4.75
C ALA A 63 6.29 -0.37 5.86
N PHE A 64 6.93 -1.40 6.41
CA PHE A 64 7.98 -1.21 7.39
C PHE A 64 9.21 -0.55 6.78
N GLU A 65 9.69 -1.04 5.64
CA GLU A 65 10.90 -0.52 5.01
C GLU A 65 10.74 0.92 4.51
N GLU A 66 9.58 1.26 4.00
CA GLU A 66 9.34 2.57 3.38
C GLU A 66 8.83 3.63 4.35
N ALA A 67 8.07 3.24 5.37
CA ALA A 67 7.40 4.17 6.28
C ALA A 67 7.61 3.88 7.77
N GLY A 68 8.31 2.82 8.09
CA GLY A 68 8.51 2.43 9.49
C GLY A 68 7.26 1.88 10.16
N VAL A 69 6.25 1.52 9.39
CA VAL A 69 4.98 1.04 9.92
C VAL A 69 5.14 -0.32 10.56
N GLU A 70 4.67 -0.44 11.79
CA GLU A 70 4.55 -1.71 12.51
C GLU A 70 3.07 -2.03 12.65
N GLY A 71 2.70 -3.24 12.26
CA GLY A 71 1.32 -3.68 12.30
C GLY A 71 1.15 -5.00 11.61
N LYS A 72 -0.09 -5.42 11.49
CA LYS A 72 -0.42 -6.71 10.90
C LYS A 72 -1.34 -6.50 9.69
N ALA A 73 -0.93 -7.05 8.56
CA ALA A 73 -1.73 -7.02 7.35
C ALA A 73 -2.73 -8.18 7.35
N ALA A 74 -3.94 -7.92 6.86
CA ALA A 74 -4.92 -8.98 6.65
C ALA A 74 -4.58 -9.75 5.38
N ALA A 75 -4.85 -11.06 5.39
CA ALA A 75 -4.47 -11.96 4.29
C ALA A 75 -5.30 -11.73 3.01
N GLU A 76 -6.53 -11.26 3.15
CA GLU A 76 -7.39 -11.00 2.00
C GLU A 76 -7.13 -9.61 1.45
N PRO A 77 -6.86 -9.48 0.13
CA PRO A 77 -6.69 -8.15 -0.45
C PRO A 77 -8.01 -7.40 -0.50
N LEU A 78 -7.93 -6.08 -0.42
CA LEU A 78 -9.08 -5.20 -0.64
C LEU A 78 -9.46 -5.16 -2.11
N GLY A 79 -8.51 -5.45 -2.98
CA GLY A 79 -8.67 -5.42 -4.41
C GLY A 79 -7.33 -5.20 -5.07
N PHE A 80 -7.37 -4.85 -6.34
CA PHE A 80 -6.17 -4.47 -7.06
C PHE A 80 -6.44 -3.18 -7.85
N TYR A 81 -5.37 -2.47 -8.17
CA TYR A 81 -5.48 -1.27 -9.00
C TYR A 81 -4.33 -1.21 -9.99
N LYS A 82 -4.57 -0.53 -11.09
CA LYS A 82 -3.56 -0.32 -12.13
C LYS A 82 -2.87 1.02 -11.92
N TYR A 83 -1.59 1.06 -12.23
CA TYR A 83 -0.81 2.29 -12.16
C TYR A 83 0.31 2.26 -13.19
N PHE A 84 0.85 3.44 -13.51
CA PHE A 84 2.04 3.56 -14.35
C PHE A 84 3.24 3.78 -13.46
N ARG A 85 4.26 2.94 -13.60
CA ARG A 85 5.47 3.03 -12.78
C ARG A 85 6.27 4.30 -13.08
N ASP A 86 6.21 4.74 -14.34
CA ASP A 86 6.88 5.94 -14.77
C ASP A 86 5.91 6.76 -15.60
N PRO A 87 5.37 7.87 -15.07
CA PRO A 87 4.39 8.68 -15.76
C PRO A 87 4.93 9.41 -17.00
N ASP A 88 6.25 9.58 -17.11
CA ASP A 88 6.88 10.21 -18.28
C ASP A 88 7.17 9.23 -19.39
N TYR A 89 6.78 7.99 -19.19
CA TYR A 89 7.19 6.89 -20.02
C TYR A 89 6.04 6.30 -20.80
N ASP A 90 6.17 5.07 -21.13
CA ASP A 90 5.31 4.34 -22.02
C ASP A 90 3.97 4.01 -21.35
N PHE A 91 2.87 4.61 -21.82
CA PHE A 91 1.50 4.29 -21.38
C PHE A 91 1.14 2.81 -21.57
N LYS A 92 1.93 2.08 -22.32
CA LYS A 92 1.73 0.63 -22.52
C LYS A 92 2.27 -0.20 -21.36
N ARG A 93 3.06 0.40 -20.45
CA ARG A 93 3.61 -0.30 -19.28
C ARG A 93 2.82 0.03 -18.02
N SER A 94 1.64 -0.52 -17.94
CA SER A 94 0.90 -0.49 -16.68
C SER A 94 1.32 -1.65 -15.80
N SER A 95 1.34 -1.40 -14.51
CA SER A 95 1.51 -2.42 -13.49
C SER A 95 0.25 -2.53 -12.67
N GLU A 96 0.11 -3.63 -11.94
CA GLU A 96 -0.98 -3.83 -11.01
C GLU A 96 -0.43 -3.99 -9.61
N ALA A 97 -1.19 -3.57 -8.61
CA ALA A 97 -0.87 -3.84 -7.22
C ALA A 97 -2.09 -4.41 -6.53
N PHE A 98 -1.91 -5.53 -5.85
CA PHE A 98 -2.90 -6.02 -4.89
C PHE A 98 -2.65 -5.31 -3.58
N ILE A 99 -3.69 -4.72 -3.00
CA ILE A 99 -3.56 -3.92 -1.79
C ILE A 99 -4.22 -4.61 -0.59
N TYR A 100 -3.46 -4.71 0.49
CA TYR A 100 -3.84 -5.42 1.70
C TYR A 100 -4.01 -4.43 2.84
N PRO A 101 -5.12 -4.52 3.60
CA PRO A 101 -5.31 -3.62 4.74
C PRO A 101 -4.32 -3.97 5.85
N LEU A 102 -3.67 -2.96 6.39
CA LEU A 102 -2.72 -3.09 7.48
C LEU A 102 -3.09 -2.13 8.60
N ARG A 103 -3.50 -2.68 9.73
CA ARG A 103 -3.80 -1.85 10.90
C ARG A 103 -2.50 -1.45 11.57
N VAL A 104 -2.24 -0.14 11.63
CA VAL A 104 -1.01 0.39 12.19
C VAL A 104 -1.05 0.30 13.71
N LYS A 105 -0.04 -0.34 14.29
CA LYS A 105 0.12 -0.49 15.74
C LYS A 105 1.14 0.51 16.30
N GLY A 106 2.09 0.93 15.48
CA GLY A 106 3.13 1.85 15.89
C GLY A 106 4.12 2.10 14.77
N PHE A 107 5.20 2.76 15.10
CA PHE A 107 6.26 3.09 14.15
C PHE A 107 7.62 2.73 14.72
N ALA A 108 8.48 2.16 13.88
CA ALA A 108 9.88 1.91 14.22
C ALA A 108 10.65 3.23 14.25
N LYS A 109 11.64 3.32 15.11
CA LYS A 109 12.52 4.50 15.18
C LYS A 109 13.49 4.56 14.01
N SER A 110 13.86 3.40 13.46
CA SER A 110 14.80 3.30 12.37
C SER A 110 14.30 2.26 11.38
N PHE A 111 14.35 2.58 10.11
CA PHE A 111 13.93 1.70 9.03
C PHE A 111 14.65 2.09 7.74
N LYS A 112 14.62 1.22 6.76
CA LYS A 112 15.46 1.29 5.57
C LYS A 112 15.43 2.64 4.85
N GLU A 113 14.21 3.18 4.59
CA GLU A 113 14.07 4.41 3.79
C GLU A 113 13.71 5.63 4.64
N ARG A 114 14.05 5.59 5.91
CA ARG A 114 13.81 6.71 6.82
C ARG A 114 14.42 8.00 6.26
N GLY A 115 13.62 9.05 6.20
CA GLY A 115 14.05 10.35 5.70
C GLY A 115 14.00 10.51 4.18
N GLU A 116 13.75 9.43 3.44
CA GLU A 116 13.69 9.48 1.97
C GLU A 116 12.32 9.85 1.44
N ARG A 117 11.30 9.78 2.29
CA ARG A 117 9.91 10.02 1.89
C ARG A 117 9.21 10.85 2.95
N LYS A 118 8.24 11.64 2.55
CA LYS A 118 7.28 12.22 3.49
C LYS A 118 6.26 11.13 3.84
N VAL A 119 5.87 11.08 5.11
CA VAL A 119 4.92 10.11 5.62
C VAL A 119 3.83 10.90 6.35
N ARG A 120 2.57 10.75 5.95
CA ARG A 120 1.47 11.52 6.54
C ARG A 120 0.20 10.71 6.68
N TRP A 121 -0.55 11.06 7.71
CA TRP A 121 -1.92 10.59 7.89
C TRP A 121 -2.88 11.53 7.18
N PHE A 122 -3.87 10.95 6.51
CA PHE A 122 -4.95 11.67 5.86
C PHE A 122 -6.27 11.10 6.33
N SER A 123 -7.33 11.92 6.31
CA SER A 123 -8.68 11.37 6.41
C SER A 123 -8.91 10.45 5.21
N GLN A 124 -9.88 9.54 5.34
CA GLN A 124 -10.21 8.63 4.24
C GLN A 124 -10.55 9.40 2.96
N LYS A 125 -11.33 10.47 3.07
CA LYS A 125 -11.71 11.31 1.95
C LYS A 125 -10.48 11.99 1.32
N GLN A 126 -9.62 12.56 2.15
CA GLN A 126 -8.39 13.22 1.67
C GLN A 126 -7.44 12.22 1.01
N ALA A 127 -7.28 11.05 1.60
CA ALA A 127 -6.42 10.02 1.01
C ALA A 127 -6.89 9.65 -0.40
N ALA A 128 -8.20 9.45 -0.57
CA ALA A 128 -8.77 9.16 -1.88
C ALA A 128 -8.55 10.30 -2.88
N GLN A 129 -8.55 11.55 -2.41
CA GLN A 129 -8.29 12.71 -3.26
C GLN A 129 -6.81 12.84 -3.65
N ARG A 130 -5.91 12.42 -2.76
CA ARG A 130 -4.47 12.59 -2.96
C ARG A 130 -3.84 11.58 -3.89
N VAL A 131 -4.36 10.36 -3.95
CA VAL A 131 -3.83 9.37 -4.88
C VAL A 131 -4.33 9.65 -6.30
N ARG A 132 -3.59 9.18 -7.28
CA ARG A 132 -3.89 9.46 -8.68
C ARG A 132 -4.74 8.39 -9.35
N GLU A 133 -4.54 7.14 -8.98
CA GLU A 133 -5.16 5.99 -9.65
C GLU A 133 -6.65 5.88 -9.32
N ALA A 134 -7.48 5.80 -10.36
CA ALA A 134 -8.93 5.71 -10.19
C ALA A 134 -9.36 4.48 -9.40
N GLY A 135 -8.71 3.34 -9.66
CA GLY A 135 -9.00 2.10 -8.93
C GLY A 135 -8.65 2.21 -7.46
N LEU A 136 -7.51 2.84 -7.15
CA LEU A 136 -7.10 3.05 -5.76
C LEU A 136 -8.04 4.02 -5.03
N LYS A 137 -8.49 5.08 -5.72
CA LYS A 137 -9.49 6.00 -5.14
C LYS A 137 -10.75 5.25 -4.72
N ARG A 138 -11.23 4.35 -5.57
CA ARG A 138 -12.43 3.55 -5.26
C ARG A 138 -12.21 2.64 -4.06
N ILE A 139 -11.07 1.97 -4.00
CA ILE A 139 -10.71 1.08 -2.89
C ILE A 139 -10.66 1.86 -1.58
N ILE A 140 -10.01 3.02 -1.57
CA ILE A 140 -9.90 3.84 -0.37
C ILE A 140 -11.28 4.31 0.09
N ARG A 141 -12.12 4.79 -0.83
CA ARG A 141 -13.46 5.27 -0.49
C ARG A 141 -14.37 4.17 0.08
N ALA A 142 -14.21 2.95 -0.43
CA ALA A 142 -15.03 1.82 -0.01
C ALA A 142 -14.50 1.12 1.24
N PHE A 143 -13.30 1.48 1.69
CA PHE A 143 -12.68 0.80 2.82
C PHE A 143 -13.48 0.98 4.10
N ASP A 144 -13.82 -0.15 4.72
CA ASP A 144 -14.50 -0.20 6.01
C ASP A 144 -13.84 -1.29 6.86
N PRO A 145 -13.19 -0.91 7.97
CA PRO A 145 -12.52 -1.91 8.82
C PRO A 145 -13.48 -2.92 9.43
N ASP A 146 -14.78 -2.62 9.48
CA ASP A 146 -15.77 -3.58 9.97
C ASP A 146 -15.97 -4.76 9.02
N ASP A 147 -15.52 -4.64 7.77
CA ASP A 147 -15.58 -5.71 6.79
C ASP A 147 -14.40 -6.70 6.89
N LEU A 148 -13.46 -6.45 7.77
CA LEU A 148 -12.26 -7.28 7.90
C LEU A 148 -12.46 -8.49 8.82
#